data_62f9d10d1662984ff09b4e69ac963a35
#
_entry.id   62f9d10d1662984ff09b4e69ac963a35
#
_cell.length_a   1.000
_cell.length_b   1.000
_cell.length_c   1.000
_cell.angle_alpha   90.00
_cell.angle_beta   90.00
_cell.angle_gamma   90.00
#
_symmetry.space_group_name_H-M   'P 1'
#
loop_
_entity.id
_entity.type
_entity.pdbx_description
1 polymer ?
#
loop_
_entity_poly.entity_id
_entity_poly.type
_entity_poly.pdbx_seq_one_letter_code
_entity_poly.pdbx_strand_id
1 'polypeptide(L)'
;MKKMNLLVMSLVSAAALSFTSCSDSEDLANDNAGQAKADGFYMTLTVQSPNASGTRTSVLDPTEFATADEAAIKKGTLYLVDANGKIAFSENLSNLDWKGQTDKNESSKKDGNKTFKIEVKDVHAGNTYKVYFKAGDQLPTAEMNFKPTLSNIFATDKKFATPFAEAENFAMFNQNDSQVDGNGYTVTFSKANNNEANPAKVNYNGVAGSPIKVERVVARIDAPVNKSTQILASYPKNASEALKVAIDDAKEKVDNIELVDYAVANLANQSYVMQTWNNNQLSLPANTEYTQKGTEFGDKYFYKDNKFFNNEPVNYVFENNSTDNPTTMYFEYKVTLKDMANADFKEGANAGTFYRYNNVIYTSFDQIIKDYKDVPNFFGGKDAKTMKTELDNAINDDTKLSEFRKTYNIEVFKGGKTYYKHVIKDNHINGIIQRNSIYRLNINNIFNVGAQVPNGEPTENDYYYINVTVTVNPWVLNTEDVDLQ
;
A
#
# COMPACT_ATOMS: atom_id res chain seq x y z
N MET A 1 41.17 -37.52 -0.82
CA MET A 1 40.85 -36.19 -1.36
C MET A 1 40.00 -35.49 -0.35
N LYS A 2 40.56 -34.50 0.30
CA LYS A 2 39.97 -33.82 1.49
C LYS A 2 38.96 -32.74 1.05
N LYS A 3 37.75 -32.83 1.58
CA LYS A 3 36.77 -31.76 1.51
C LYS A 3 37.13 -30.69 2.52
N MET A 4 37.35 -29.48 2.07
CA MET A 4 37.52 -28.33 2.94
C MET A 4 36.17 -27.63 3.09
N ASN A 5 35.63 -27.68 4.29
CA ASN A 5 34.48 -26.85 4.68
C ASN A 5 35.01 -25.45 5.02
N LEU A 6 34.53 -24.47 4.27
CA LEU A 6 34.80 -23.06 4.59
C LEU A 6 33.64 -22.57 5.50
N LEU A 7 33.96 -22.45 6.77
CA LEU A 7 33.10 -21.84 7.78
C LEU A 7 33.30 -20.33 7.73
N VAL A 8 32.36 -19.59 7.23
CA VAL A 8 32.37 -18.13 7.31
C VAL A 8 31.73 -17.75 8.65
N MET A 9 32.56 -17.48 9.63
CA MET A 9 32.14 -16.76 10.85
C MET A 9 32.01 -15.27 10.51
N SER A 10 30.79 -14.76 10.52
CA SER A 10 30.55 -13.32 10.55
C SER A 10 30.82 -12.79 11.97
N LEU A 11 31.95 -12.18 12.13
CA LEU A 11 32.28 -11.42 13.33
C LEU A 11 31.54 -10.08 13.25
N VAL A 12 30.49 -9.92 14.01
CA VAL A 12 29.88 -8.61 14.26
C VAL A 12 30.79 -7.92 15.30
N SER A 13 31.76 -7.17 14.80
CA SER A 13 32.51 -6.24 15.61
C SER A 13 31.72 -4.93 15.70
N ALA A 14 31.15 -4.67 16.87
CA ALA A 14 30.73 -3.32 17.25
C ALA A 14 31.98 -2.45 17.33
N ALA A 15 32.34 -1.84 16.21
CA ALA A 15 33.36 -0.79 16.20
C ALA A 15 32.68 0.51 16.63
N ALA A 16 32.85 0.87 17.87
CA ALA A 16 32.73 2.25 18.29
C ALA A 16 33.76 3.06 17.48
N LEU A 17 33.33 3.70 16.42
CA LEU A 17 34.14 4.64 15.68
C LEU A 17 34.25 5.91 16.50
N SER A 18 35.31 5.98 17.31
CA SER A 18 35.85 7.24 17.78
C SER A 18 36.40 7.98 16.57
N PHE A 19 35.66 8.95 16.08
CA PHE A 19 36.16 9.86 15.07
C PHE A 19 37.19 10.78 15.73
N THR A 20 38.47 10.46 15.54
CA THR A 20 39.54 11.45 15.79
C THR A 20 39.45 12.51 14.69
N SER A 21 39.07 13.69 15.11
CA SER A 21 39.13 14.90 14.31
C SER A 21 40.58 15.11 13.85
N CYS A 22 40.86 14.96 12.57
CA CYS A 22 42.02 15.59 11.95
C CYS A 22 41.65 17.03 11.68
N SER A 23 42.12 17.91 12.54
CA SER A 23 42.16 19.32 12.28
C SER A 23 43.39 19.61 11.42
N ASP A 24 43.22 19.80 10.13
CA ASP A 24 44.18 20.57 9.36
C ASP A 24 43.77 22.04 9.42
N SER A 25 44.48 22.73 10.23
CA SER A 25 44.45 24.17 10.36
C SER A 25 45.42 24.78 9.37
N GLU A 26 44.91 25.44 8.36
CA GLU A 26 45.62 26.60 7.78
C GLU A 26 44.60 27.70 7.53
N ASP A 27 44.40 28.53 8.53
CA ASP A 27 44.06 29.93 8.33
C ASP A 27 44.73 30.76 9.44
N LEU A 28 45.85 31.32 9.06
CA LEU A 28 46.56 32.37 9.83
C LEU A 28 45.85 33.70 9.57
N ALA A 29 44.94 34.04 10.43
CA ALA A 29 44.53 35.42 10.64
C ALA A 29 44.28 35.63 12.14
N ASN A 30 45.30 36.15 12.74
CA ASN A 30 45.39 36.90 13.95
C ASN A 30 44.07 37.36 14.57
N ASP A 31 43.63 36.68 15.66
CA ASP A 31 43.02 37.37 16.79
C ASP A 31 43.19 36.54 18.08
N ASN A 32 43.83 37.14 19.04
CA ASN A 32 43.95 36.67 20.42
C ASN A 32 42.57 36.62 21.10
N ALA A 33 41.87 35.51 20.95
CA ALA A 33 40.81 35.13 21.85
C ALA A 33 40.88 33.62 22.03
N GLY A 34 41.08 33.17 23.25
CA GLY A 34 41.35 31.80 23.63
C GLY A 34 40.44 30.80 22.90
N GLN A 35 41.03 29.68 22.46
CA GLN A 35 40.32 28.52 21.96
C GLN A 35 39.25 28.13 22.99
N ALA A 36 38.03 28.59 22.77
CA ALA A 36 36.88 28.05 23.44
C ALA A 36 36.79 26.58 23.00
N LYS A 37 36.93 25.66 23.94
CA LYS A 37 36.44 24.28 23.78
C LYS A 37 35.12 24.38 23.03
N ALA A 38 34.85 23.44 22.11
CA ALA A 38 33.57 23.32 21.47
C ALA A 38 32.51 23.19 22.56
N ASP A 39 31.98 24.35 22.99
CA ASP A 39 30.94 24.42 23.99
C ASP A 39 29.69 23.81 23.35
N GLY A 40 29.07 22.87 24.05
CA GLY A 40 27.81 22.28 23.60
C GLY A 40 26.80 23.40 23.35
N PHE A 41 26.06 23.27 22.28
CA PHE A 41 24.93 24.14 22.00
C PHE A 41 23.64 23.44 22.43
N TYR A 42 22.61 24.22 22.70
CA TYR A 42 21.29 23.69 23.04
C TYR A 42 20.30 24.05 21.95
N MET A 43 19.41 23.10 21.64
CA MET A 43 18.30 23.34 20.76
C MET A 43 17.00 22.81 21.34
N THR A 44 15.88 23.36 20.86
CA THR A 44 14.57 22.85 21.09
C THR A 44 14.03 22.27 19.79
N LEU A 45 13.68 20.98 19.83
CA LEU A 45 13.05 20.25 18.76
C LEU A 45 11.62 19.94 19.14
N THR A 46 10.66 20.41 18.36
CA THR A 46 9.27 19.97 18.44
C THR A 46 8.95 19.10 17.23
N VAL A 47 8.46 17.89 17.47
CA VAL A 47 8.02 16.98 16.42
C VAL A 47 6.50 16.84 16.50
N GLN A 48 5.84 16.88 15.37
CA GLN A 48 4.39 16.76 15.23
C GLN A 48 4.03 15.37 14.69
N SER A 49 3.11 14.70 15.39
CA SER A 49 2.53 13.42 15.00
C SER A 49 1.85 13.48 13.63
N PRO A 50 1.83 12.39 12.85
CA PRO A 50 1.23 12.36 11.51
C PRO A 50 -0.23 12.79 11.43
N ASN A 51 -0.98 12.72 12.52
CA ASN A 51 -2.41 13.04 12.55
C ASN A 51 -2.73 14.44 13.00
N ALA A 52 -1.73 15.21 13.44
CA ALA A 52 -1.98 16.58 13.84
C ALA A 52 -2.32 17.44 12.62
N SER A 53 -3.46 18.10 12.69
CA SER A 53 -4.08 18.84 11.58
C SER A 53 -3.12 19.73 10.79
N GLY A 54 -3.20 19.68 9.46
CA GLY A 54 -2.58 20.66 8.59
C GLY A 54 -1.54 20.12 7.61
N THR A 55 -1.54 18.84 7.30
CA THR A 55 -0.49 18.22 6.48
C THR A 55 -0.78 18.12 4.97
N ARG A 56 -1.97 18.51 4.51
CA ARG A 56 -2.23 18.68 3.05
C ARG A 56 -3.22 19.80 2.80
N THR A 57 -2.96 20.58 1.79
CA THR A 57 -3.82 21.65 1.32
C THR A 57 -5.17 21.11 0.84
N SER A 58 -6.26 21.69 1.30
CA SER A 58 -7.65 21.38 0.98
C SER A 58 -8.20 20.11 1.62
N VAL A 59 -8.50 20.16 2.90
CA VAL A 59 -8.98 18.99 3.59
C VAL A 59 -10.28 19.23 4.29
N LEU A 60 -11.20 18.38 3.94
CA LEU A 60 -12.31 18.00 4.80
C LEU A 60 -11.73 17.45 6.12
N ASP A 61 -12.36 17.76 7.24
CA ASP A 61 -11.92 17.29 8.55
C ASP A 61 -11.55 15.81 8.54
N PRO A 62 -10.41 15.41 9.14
CA PRO A 62 -10.06 14.01 9.24
C PRO A 62 -11.16 13.28 10.00
N THR A 63 -11.75 12.28 9.39
CA THR A 63 -12.81 11.50 10.00
C THR A 63 -12.29 10.24 10.66
N GLU A 64 -11.04 9.87 10.41
CA GLU A 64 -10.42 8.70 10.99
C GLU A 64 -8.98 8.99 11.42
N PHE A 65 -8.68 8.62 12.65
CA PHE A 65 -7.35 8.72 13.23
C PHE A 65 -6.69 7.33 13.25
N ALA A 66 -5.37 7.33 13.36
CA ALA A 66 -4.62 6.12 13.60
C ALA A 66 -5.07 5.44 14.90
N THR A 67 -4.94 4.13 14.95
CA THR A 67 -5.03 3.39 16.21
C THR A 67 -3.89 3.77 17.15
N ALA A 68 -3.98 3.41 18.42
CA ALA A 68 -2.92 3.66 19.40
C ALA A 68 -1.58 3.05 18.93
N ASP A 69 -1.63 1.83 18.39
CA ASP A 69 -0.46 1.13 17.88
C ASP A 69 0.18 1.82 16.67
N GLU A 70 -0.63 2.44 15.83
CA GLU A 70 -0.16 3.17 14.65
C GLU A 70 0.33 4.58 14.95
N ALA A 71 -0.10 5.17 16.06
CA ALA A 71 0.21 6.54 16.45
C ALA A 71 1.41 6.67 17.37
N ALA A 72 1.68 5.64 18.20
CA ALA A 72 2.72 5.69 19.22
C ALA A 72 4.12 5.76 18.60
N ILE A 73 4.97 6.58 19.22
CA ILE A 73 6.38 6.76 18.86
C ILE A 73 7.22 6.46 20.09
N LYS A 74 7.89 5.32 20.11
CA LYS A 74 8.71 4.85 21.22
C LYS A 74 10.18 5.23 21.07
N LYS A 75 10.64 5.38 19.83
CA LYS A 75 12.03 5.67 19.48
C LYS A 75 12.07 6.65 18.31
N GLY A 76 13.11 7.47 18.32
CA GLY A 76 13.37 8.40 17.22
C GLY A 76 14.83 8.78 17.15
N THR A 77 15.25 9.31 16.02
CA THR A 77 16.61 9.83 15.84
C THR A 77 16.53 11.21 15.21
N LEU A 78 17.19 12.17 15.84
CA LEU A 78 17.44 13.49 15.28
C LEU A 78 18.71 13.46 14.44
N TYR A 79 18.67 14.13 13.28
CA TYR A 79 19.84 14.40 12.45
C TYR A 79 19.95 15.89 12.16
N LEU A 80 21.15 16.44 12.34
CA LEU A 80 21.53 17.74 11.82
C LEU A 80 22.50 17.54 10.67
N VAL A 81 22.16 18.09 9.52
CA VAL A 81 22.88 17.86 8.27
C VAL A 81 23.38 19.19 7.72
N ASP A 82 24.66 19.25 7.40
CA ASP A 82 25.32 20.45 6.88
C ASP A 82 24.91 20.75 5.41
N ALA A 83 25.37 21.86 4.89
CA ALA A 83 25.10 22.27 3.50
C ALA A 83 25.64 21.27 2.46
N ASN A 84 26.60 20.43 2.85
CA ASN A 84 27.19 19.38 2.01
C ASN A 84 26.41 18.06 2.06
N GLY A 85 25.35 17.96 2.87
CA GLY A 85 24.59 16.74 3.08
C GLY A 85 25.28 15.73 4.01
N LYS A 86 26.30 16.17 4.77
CA LYS A 86 26.98 15.36 5.79
C LYS A 86 26.24 15.52 7.11
N ILE A 87 26.06 14.40 7.83
CA ILE A 87 25.54 14.42 9.20
C ILE A 87 26.59 15.07 10.10
N ALA A 88 26.27 16.26 10.62
CA ALA A 88 27.09 16.95 11.58
C ALA A 88 26.83 16.48 13.02
N PHE A 89 25.55 16.12 13.30
CA PHE A 89 25.13 15.63 14.60
C PHE A 89 23.99 14.67 14.45
N SER A 90 23.95 13.63 15.28
CA SER A 90 22.80 12.76 15.42
C SER A 90 22.62 12.33 16.87
N GLU A 91 21.37 12.19 17.29
CA GLU A 91 21.03 11.71 18.61
C GLU A 91 19.86 10.75 18.56
N ASN A 92 20.06 9.58 19.19
CA ASN A 92 19.02 8.58 19.36
C ASN A 92 18.18 8.90 20.60
N LEU A 93 16.91 9.11 20.38
CA LEU A 93 15.93 9.37 21.41
C LEU A 93 15.17 8.06 21.67
N SER A 94 15.38 7.46 22.81
CA SER A 94 14.73 6.21 23.21
C SER A 94 13.77 6.43 24.38
N ASN A 95 12.90 5.45 24.63
CA ASN A 95 11.91 5.49 25.71
C ASN A 95 11.01 6.74 25.65
N LEU A 96 10.64 7.12 24.43
CA LEU A 96 9.74 8.24 24.20
C LEU A 96 8.32 7.78 24.59
N ASP A 97 7.87 8.06 25.76
CA ASP A 97 6.46 7.82 26.12
C ASP A 97 5.54 8.82 25.38
N TRP A 98 5.48 8.66 24.07
CA TRP A 98 4.69 9.51 23.18
C TRP A 98 3.64 8.68 22.47
N LYS A 99 2.39 8.85 22.89
CA LYS A 99 1.24 8.10 22.37
C LYS A 99 0.84 8.50 20.95
N GLY A 100 1.23 9.70 20.51
CA GLY A 100 0.73 10.28 19.26
C GLY A 100 -0.73 10.67 19.37
N GLN A 101 -1.28 11.21 18.29
CA GLN A 101 -2.67 11.67 18.26
C GLN A 101 -3.59 10.59 17.70
N THR A 102 -4.57 10.16 18.48
CA THR A 102 -5.56 9.13 18.12
C THR A 102 -6.99 9.64 18.00
N ASP A 103 -7.28 10.86 18.47
CA ASP A 103 -8.61 11.48 18.43
C ASP A 103 -8.50 13.00 18.18
N LYS A 104 -9.43 13.57 17.39
CA LYS A 104 -9.53 15.01 17.17
C LYS A 104 -10.02 15.79 18.40
N ASN A 105 -10.79 15.12 19.27
CA ASN A 105 -11.37 15.72 20.47
C ASN A 105 -10.43 15.64 21.68
N GLU A 106 -9.37 14.88 21.61
CA GLU A 106 -8.32 14.99 22.60
C GLU A 106 -7.72 16.38 22.47
N SER A 107 -8.17 17.27 23.35
CA SER A 107 -7.70 18.66 23.50
C SER A 107 -6.21 18.75 23.85
N SER A 108 -5.54 17.65 23.79
CA SER A 108 -4.15 17.49 24.11
C SER A 108 -3.29 17.79 22.88
N LYS A 109 -3.01 19.06 22.68
CA LYS A 109 -1.74 19.45 22.05
C LYS A 109 -0.52 18.66 22.62
N LYS A 110 -0.72 17.90 23.69
CA LYS A 110 0.28 17.05 24.34
C LYS A 110 0.61 15.81 23.52
N ASP A 111 -0.37 15.16 22.91
CA ASP A 111 -0.14 13.91 22.17
C ASP A 111 0.14 14.16 20.68
N GLY A 112 -0.30 15.30 20.13
CA GLY A 112 0.02 15.70 18.77
C GLY A 112 1.44 16.21 18.58
N ASN A 113 2.05 16.81 19.60
CA ASN A 113 3.37 17.41 19.55
C ASN A 113 4.23 16.94 20.72
N LYS A 114 5.49 16.56 20.46
CA LYS A 114 6.48 16.27 21.50
C LYS A 114 7.67 17.23 21.34
N THR A 115 8.02 17.87 22.44
CA THR A 115 9.16 18.82 22.47
C THR A 115 10.31 18.24 23.26
N PHE A 116 11.50 18.30 22.68
CA PHE A 116 12.74 17.85 23.25
C PHE A 116 13.67 19.02 23.41
N LYS A 117 14.43 19.05 24.51
CA LYS A 117 15.62 19.89 24.69
C LYS A 117 16.82 19.01 24.48
N ILE A 118 17.70 19.40 23.59
CA ILE A 118 18.84 18.60 23.14
C ILE A 118 20.11 19.41 23.28
N GLU A 119 21.12 18.82 23.90
CA GLU A 119 22.49 19.33 23.86
C GLU A 119 23.13 18.84 22.56
N VAL A 120 23.60 19.76 21.74
CA VAL A 120 24.18 19.49 20.43
C VAL A 120 25.66 19.74 20.44
N LYS A 121 26.43 18.76 19.98
CA LYS A 121 27.88 18.82 19.87
C LYS A 121 28.32 18.86 18.41
N ASP A 122 29.54 19.24 18.15
CA ASP A 122 30.14 19.23 16.81
C ASP A 122 29.43 20.12 15.77
N VAL A 123 28.75 21.16 16.25
CA VAL A 123 28.13 22.19 15.39
C VAL A 123 28.85 23.55 15.67
N HIS A 124 28.72 24.48 14.72
CA HIS A 124 29.41 25.78 14.81
C HIS A 124 28.42 26.94 14.85
N ALA A 125 28.72 27.94 15.66
CA ALA A 125 27.96 29.18 15.66
C ALA A 125 28.06 29.88 14.30
N GLY A 126 26.94 30.39 13.81
CA GLY A 126 26.81 31.02 12.49
C GLY A 126 26.38 30.04 11.38
N ASN A 127 26.51 28.74 11.61
CA ASN A 127 26.11 27.74 10.60
C ASN A 127 24.66 27.36 10.73
N THR A 128 24.08 27.06 9.58
CA THR A 128 22.69 26.54 9.43
C THR A 128 22.74 25.08 9.02
N TYR A 129 21.94 24.25 9.69
CA TYR A 129 21.84 22.83 9.45
C TYR A 129 20.41 22.50 9.06
N LYS A 130 20.22 21.54 8.14
CA LYS A 130 18.93 20.92 7.88
C LYS A 130 18.60 19.97 9.01
N VAL A 131 17.32 19.92 9.40
CA VAL A 131 16.87 19.12 10.55
C VAL A 131 15.96 18.00 10.07
N TYR A 132 16.30 16.77 10.43
CA TYR A 132 15.53 15.60 10.12
C TYR A 132 15.21 14.82 11.38
N PHE A 133 14.02 14.23 11.41
CA PHE A 133 13.62 13.33 12.48
C PHE A 133 13.10 12.01 11.88
N LYS A 134 13.64 10.92 12.38
CA LYS A 134 13.23 9.56 12.05
C LYS A 134 12.56 8.92 13.26
N ALA A 135 11.41 8.29 13.09
CA ALA A 135 10.81 7.42 14.08
C ALA A 135 10.86 5.95 13.62
N GLY A 136 10.87 5.05 14.58
CA GLY A 136 11.01 3.61 14.37
C GLY A 136 12.45 3.16 14.09
N ASP A 137 12.68 1.86 14.15
CA ASP A 137 14.00 1.25 13.99
C ASP A 137 14.27 0.76 12.55
N GLN A 138 13.24 0.65 11.72
CA GLN A 138 13.30 -0.06 10.46
C GLN A 138 13.95 0.74 9.33
N LEU A 139 13.99 2.06 9.46
CA LEU A 139 14.62 2.91 8.46
C LEU A 139 16.15 2.84 8.59
N PRO A 140 16.90 2.83 7.47
CA PRO A 140 18.35 2.83 7.52
C PRO A 140 18.87 4.07 8.26
N THR A 141 19.95 3.91 9.01
CA THR A 141 20.55 4.97 9.82
C THR A 141 21.93 5.38 9.32
N ALA A 142 22.80 4.41 9.05
CA ALA A 142 24.21 4.66 8.76
C ALA A 142 24.48 5.08 7.31
N GLU A 143 23.57 4.74 6.40
CA GLU A 143 23.76 4.92 4.96
C GLU A 143 22.82 5.95 4.34
N MET A 144 22.13 6.74 5.18
CA MET A 144 21.24 7.77 4.68
C MET A 144 22.01 8.84 3.91
N ASN A 145 21.59 9.06 2.67
CA ASN A 145 22.08 10.15 1.84
C ASN A 145 21.09 11.32 1.89
N PHE A 146 21.50 12.42 2.50
CA PHE A 146 20.67 13.62 2.63
C PHE A 146 20.87 14.62 1.48
N LYS A 147 21.45 14.18 0.35
CA LYS A 147 21.64 14.96 -0.87
C LYS A 147 20.95 14.27 -2.05
N PRO A 148 20.41 15.09 -2.90
CA PRO A 148 19.19 15.88 -2.77
C PRO A 148 18.00 14.96 -2.51
N THR A 149 18.16 13.68 -2.84
CA THR A 149 17.21 12.60 -2.60
C THR A 149 17.70 11.69 -1.48
N LEU A 150 16.81 11.29 -0.60
CA LEU A 150 17.14 10.41 0.49
C LEU A 150 17.31 8.96 0.03
N SER A 151 18.02 8.17 0.84
CA SER A 151 18.20 6.74 0.60
C SER A 151 16.89 5.98 0.46
N ASN A 152 16.91 4.94 -0.33
CA ASN A 152 15.76 4.08 -0.54
C ASN A 152 15.45 3.25 0.70
N ILE A 153 14.17 2.92 0.87
CA ILE A 153 13.70 1.92 1.81
C ILE A 153 13.36 0.65 1.03
N PHE A 154 13.70 -0.50 1.56
CA PHE A 154 13.40 -1.78 0.94
C PHE A 154 12.47 -2.59 1.81
N ALA A 155 11.39 -3.09 1.22
CA ALA A 155 10.44 -3.98 1.89
C ALA A 155 10.95 -5.41 2.03
N THR A 156 12.11 -5.72 1.48
CA THR A 156 12.66 -7.09 1.43
C THR A 156 11.83 -8.01 0.53
N ASP A 157 11.85 -9.29 0.83
CA ASP A 157 11.12 -10.36 0.15
C ASP A 157 9.66 -10.52 0.61
N LYS A 158 9.20 -9.69 1.53
CA LYS A 158 7.84 -9.78 2.07
C LYS A 158 6.82 -9.16 1.12
N LYS A 159 5.63 -9.74 1.10
CA LYS A 159 4.54 -9.29 0.23
C LYS A 159 4.07 -7.88 0.57
N PHE A 160 4.04 -7.53 1.84
CA PHE A 160 3.58 -6.24 2.35
C PHE A 160 4.69 -5.50 3.08
N ALA A 161 4.55 -4.18 3.18
CA ALA A 161 5.46 -3.32 3.93
C ALA A 161 5.28 -3.41 5.47
N THR A 162 4.73 -4.52 5.96
CA THR A 162 4.46 -4.79 7.38
C THR A 162 5.68 -4.58 8.30
N PRO A 163 6.93 -4.90 7.89
CA PRO A 163 8.09 -4.62 8.74
C PRO A 163 8.28 -3.15 9.11
N PHE A 164 7.70 -2.24 8.31
CA PHE A 164 7.76 -0.79 8.55
C PHE A 164 6.52 -0.26 9.29
N ALA A 165 5.63 -1.16 9.68
CA ALA A 165 4.35 -0.88 10.32
C ALA A 165 4.16 -1.72 11.60
N GLU A 166 5.22 -1.94 12.35
CA GLU A 166 5.15 -2.63 13.64
C GLU A 166 4.39 -1.79 14.66
N ALA A 167 3.54 -2.43 15.44
CA ALA A 167 2.77 -1.78 16.49
C ALA A 167 3.67 -0.95 17.43
N GLU A 168 3.26 0.28 17.70
CA GLU A 168 4.01 1.26 18.51
C GLU A 168 5.42 1.63 18.01
N ASN A 169 5.81 1.15 16.81
CA ASN A 169 7.15 1.33 16.24
C ASN A 169 7.08 1.57 14.73
N PHE A 170 6.07 2.31 14.26
CA PHE A 170 5.95 2.66 12.85
C PHE A 170 7.14 3.46 12.34
N ALA A 171 7.62 3.08 11.17
CA ALA A 171 8.61 3.86 10.46
C ALA A 171 8.00 5.18 9.98
N MET A 172 8.53 6.30 10.46
CA MET A 172 8.10 7.64 10.08
C MET A 172 9.29 8.53 9.80
N PHE A 173 9.08 9.51 8.96
CA PHE A 173 10.10 10.48 8.59
C PHE A 173 9.50 11.87 8.33
N ASN A 174 10.35 12.90 8.21
CA ASN A 174 9.90 14.23 7.83
C ASN A 174 8.96 14.20 6.64
N GLN A 175 7.84 14.86 6.77
CA GLN A 175 6.93 15.08 5.65
C GLN A 175 7.56 16.04 4.64
N ASN A 176 7.41 15.76 3.35
CA ASN A 176 7.76 16.70 2.29
C ASN A 176 6.55 17.57 1.93
N ASP A 177 6.40 18.69 2.60
CA ASP A 177 5.27 19.62 2.42
C ASP A 177 5.32 20.37 1.08
N SER A 178 6.51 20.47 0.46
CA SER A 178 6.72 21.37 -0.68
C SER A 178 6.43 20.73 -2.03
N GLN A 179 6.24 19.41 -2.10
CA GLN A 179 6.16 18.65 -3.34
C GLN A 179 7.33 18.92 -4.31
N VAL A 180 8.39 19.49 -3.80
CA VAL A 180 9.65 19.74 -4.48
C VAL A 180 10.78 19.16 -3.65
N ASP A 181 11.94 19.00 -4.25
CA ASP A 181 13.10 18.47 -3.52
C ASP A 181 13.46 19.34 -2.35
N GLY A 182 13.40 18.76 -1.18
CA GLY A 182 14.04 19.35 -0.01
C GLY A 182 13.18 19.44 1.24
N ASN A 183 13.88 19.23 2.35
CA ASN A 183 13.37 19.47 3.67
C ASN A 183 13.53 20.96 4.01
N GLY A 184 12.43 21.64 4.25
CA GLY A 184 12.41 23.08 4.61
C GLY A 184 12.81 23.37 6.07
N TYR A 185 13.00 22.35 6.90
CA TYR A 185 13.33 22.53 8.31
C TYR A 185 14.82 22.79 8.50
N THR A 186 15.14 23.90 9.17
CA THR A 186 16.53 24.31 9.44
C THR A 186 16.70 24.76 10.88
N VAL A 187 17.93 24.72 11.37
CA VAL A 187 18.33 25.34 12.64
C VAL A 187 19.64 26.07 12.43
N THR A 188 19.73 27.30 12.95
CA THR A 188 20.97 28.09 12.95
C THR A 188 21.41 28.29 14.39
N PHE A 189 22.66 27.95 14.69
CA PHE A 189 23.23 28.17 16.01
C PHE A 189 23.92 29.52 16.07
N SER A 190 23.79 30.19 17.20
CA SER A 190 24.51 31.40 17.56
C SER A 190 25.27 31.17 18.85
N LYS A 191 26.24 32.03 19.16
CA LYS A 191 26.96 31.96 20.42
C LYS A 191 26.06 32.05 21.67
N ALA A 192 24.86 32.63 21.53
CA ALA A 192 23.88 32.72 22.62
C ALA A 192 23.20 31.39 22.94
N ASN A 193 23.30 30.40 22.05
CA ASN A 193 22.65 29.08 22.23
C ASN A 193 23.56 28.09 23.01
N ASN A 194 24.66 28.53 23.59
CA ASN A 194 25.49 27.72 24.47
C ASN A 194 24.91 27.55 25.89
N ASN A 195 23.69 28.02 26.09
CA ASN A 195 22.96 28.00 27.35
C ASN A 195 21.59 27.35 27.16
N GLU A 196 21.25 26.39 28.01
CA GLU A 196 19.97 25.70 28.01
C GLU A 196 18.77 26.64 28.14
N ALA A 197 18.93 27.79 28.78
CA ALA A 197 17.86 28.79 28.90
C ALA A 197 17.54 29.50 27.57
N ASN A 198 18.47 29.45 26.60
CA ASN A 198 18.31 30.12 25.32
C ASN A 198 18.62 29.15 24.15
N PRO A 199 17.84 28.07 23.98
CA PRO A 199 18.09 27.08 22.96
C PRO A 199 17.79 27.62 21.55
N ALA A 200 18.57 27.16 20.55
CA ALA A 200 18.24 27.37 19.15
C ALA A 200 16.89 26.70 18.82
N LYS A 201 16.11 27.30 17.91
CA LYS A 201 14.81 26.81 17.52
C LYS A 201 14.81 26.37 16.06
N VAL A 202 14.13 25.28 15.78
CA VAL A 202 13.89 24.85 14.40
C VAL A 202 13.06 25.93 13.69
N ASN A 203 13.45 26.23 12.47
CA ASN A 203 12.78 27.18 11.58
C ASN A 203 12.22 26.46 10.36
N TYR A 204 11.02 26.84 9.95
CA TYR A 204 10.41 26.41 8.71
C TYR A 204 9.81 27.62 8.01
N ASN A 205 10.28 27.91 6.79
CA ASN A 205 9.82 29.05 5.98
C ASN A 205 9.82 30.39 6.74
N GLY A 206 10.85 30.65 7.55
CA GLY A 206 10.99 31.90 8.31
C GLY A 206 10.28 31.89 9.68
N VAL A 207 9.58 30.83 10.04
CA VAL A 207 8.86 30.71 11.32
C VAL A 207 9.70 29.89 12.30
N ALA A 208 10.23 30.57 13.33
CA ALA A 208 11.00 29.93 14.39
C ALA A 208 10.11 29.15 15.38
N GLY A 209 10.57 27.97 15.80
CA GLY A 209 9.83 27.08 16.69
C GLY A 209 8.77 26.23 15.97
N SER A 210 8.83 26.17 14.66
CA SER A 210 7.96 25.31 13.86
C SER A 210 8.16 23.83 14.21
N PRO A 211 7.08 23.07 14.45
CA PRO A 211 7.20 21.64 14.67
C PRO A 211 7.59 20.93 13.37
N ILE A 212 8.48 19.94 13.46
CA ILE A 212 8.74 19.03 12.37
C ILE A 212 7.55 18.08 12.23
N LYS A 213 6.88 18.14 11.11
CA LYS A 213 5.82 17.20 10.77
C LYS A 213 6.44 15.90 10.29
N VAL A 214 6.01 14.79 10.84
CA VAL A 214 6.41 13.47 10.37
C VAL A 214 5.23 12.75 9.73
N GLU A 215 5.52 11.84 8.81
CA GLU A 215 4.55 10.99 8.15
C GLU A 215 5.01 9.53 8.17
N ARG A 216 4.06 8.61 8.19
CA ARG A 216 4.37 7.18 8.06
C ARG A 216 4.87 6.90 6.65
N VAL A 217 5.87 6.02 6.51
CA VAL A 217 6.43 5.66 5.20
C VAL A 217 5.57 4.65 4.43
N VAL A 218 4.50 4.17 5.03
CA VAL A 218 3.56 3.20 4.46
C VAL A 218 2.17 3.80 4.29
N ALA A 219 1.39 3.23 3.38
CA ALA A 219 -0.06 3.34 3.29
C ALA A 219 -0.71 2.12 3.93
N ARG A 220 -1.97 2.24 4.31
CA ARG A 220 -2.80 1.18 4.85
C ARG A 220 -3.95 0.87 3.90
N ILE A 221 -4.16 -0.41 3.61
CA ILE A 221 -5.32 -0.89 2.87
C ILE A 221 -6.14 -1.77 3.81
N ASP A 222 -7.38 -1.37 4.08
CA ASP A 222 -8.30 -2.12 4.91
C ASP A 222 -8.93 -3.26 4.10
N ALA A 223 -9.22 -4.37 4.76
CA ALA A 223 -10.00 -5.45 4.17
C ALA A 223 -11.38 -4.93 3.72
N PRO A 224 -11.87 -5.35 2.56
CA PRO A 224 -13.20 -4.97 2.12
C PRO A 224 -14.25 -5.56 3.08
N VAL A 225 -15.34 -4.82 3.26
CA VAL A 225 -16.43 -5.32 4.08
C VAL A 225 -17.11 -6.49 3.37
N ASN A 226 -17.09 -7.65 4.01
CA ASN A 226 -17.78 -8.83 3.53
C ASN A 226 -19.29 -8.59 3.60
N LYS A 227 -19.94 -8.60 2.45
CA LYS A 227 -21.40 -8.52 2.33
C LYS A 227 -21.88 -9.62 1.43
N SER A 228 -22.78 -10.44 1.95
CA SER A 228 -23.65 -11.24 1.10
C SER A 228 -24.62 -10.29 0.41
N THR A 229 -24.76 -10.41 -0.89
CA THR A 229 -25.62 -9.53 -1.66
C THR A 229 -26.34 -10.31 -2.78
N GLN A 230 -27.18 -9.62 -3.50
CA GLN A 230 -27.83 -10.10 -4.71
C GLN A 230 -27.39 -9.26 -5.89
N ILE A 231 -27.51 -9.81 -7.08
CA ILE A 231 -27.32 -9.02 -8.30
C ILE A 231 -28.32 -7.87 -8.30
N LEU A 232 -27.82 -6.67 -8.50
CA LEU A 232 -28.64 -5.45 -8.40
C LEU A 232 -29.62 -5.36 -9.58
N ALA A 233 -30.82 -4.86 -9.29
CA ALA A 233 -31.88 -4.67 -10.29
C ALA A 233 -31.65 -3.49 -11.24
N SER A 234 -30.79 -2.54 -10.88
CA SER A 234 -30.43 -1.39 -11.70
C SER A 234 -29.29 -1.72 -12.65
N TYR A 235 -29.15 -0.94 -13.71
CA TYR A 235 -28.07 -1.10 -14.66
C TYR A 235 -26.98 -0.05 -14.42
N PRO A 236 -25.70 -0.36 -14.75
CA PRO A 236 -24.68 0.66 -14.82
C PRO A 236 -25.06 1.80 -15.78
N LYS A 237 -24.59 3.00 -15.52
CA LYS A 237 -24.78 4.13 -16.40
C LYS A 237 -24.20 3.81 -17.79
N ASN A 238 -24.97 3.99 -18.84
CA ASN A 238 -24.59 3.66 -20.22
C ASN A 238 -24.49 2.16 -20.56
N ALA A 239 -25.13 1.28 -19.79
CA ALA A 239 -25.19 -0.13 -20.13
C ALA A 239 -25.81 -0.37 -21.53
N SER A 240 -25.13 -1.18 -22.36
CA SER A 240 -25.66 -1.64 -23.65
C SER A 240 -26.86 -2.56 -23.44
N GLU A 241 -27.69 -2.74 -24.49
CA GLU A 241 -28.84 -3.68 -24.41
C GLU A 241 -28.35 -5.10 -24.14
N ALA A 242 -27.23 -5.54 -24.73
CA ALA A 242 -26.65 -6.85 -24.47
C ALA A 242 -26.26 -7.02 -23.01
N LEU A 243 -25.67 -5.96 -22.40
CA LEU A 243 -25.33 -5.97 -20.98
C LEU A 243 -26.58 -6.02 -20.10
N LYS A 244 -27.62 -5.28 -20.42
CA LYS A 244 -28.88 -5.33 -19.67
C LYS A 244 -29.49 -6.73 -19.67
N VAL A 245 -29.50 -7.40 -20.84
CA VAL A 245 -29.94 -8.79 -20.95
C VAL A 245 -29.11 -9.74 -20.08
N ALA A 246 -27.78 -9.59 -20.09
CA ALA A 246 -26.89 -10.40 -19.25
C ALA A 246 -27.09 -10.15 -17.74
N ILE A 247 -27.36 -8.91 -17.36
CA ILE A 247 -27.67 -8.54 -15.96
C ILE A 247 -29.01 -9.12 -15.54
N ASP A 248 -30.04 -9.05 -16.41
CA ASP A 248 -31.37 -9.61 -16.12
C ASP A 248 -31.30 -11.14 -15.99
N ASP A 249 -30.53 -11.82 -16.83
CA ASP A 249 -30.28 -13.26 -16.71
C ASP A 249 -29.59 -13.61 -15.40
N ALA A 250 -28.55 -12.89 -15.06
CA ALA A 250 -27.83 -13.10 -13.78
C ALA A 250 -28.74 -12.85 -12.57
N LYS A 251 -29.55 -11.79 -12.60
CA LYS A 251 -30.51 -11.46 -11.55
C LYS A 251 -31.60 -12.54 -11.39
N GLU A 252 -32.06 -13.11 -12.49
CA GLU A 252 -33.03 -14.19 -12.46
C GLU A 252 -32.44 -15.46 -11.84
N LYS A 253 -31.20 -15.82 -12.19
CA LYS A 253 -30.58 -17.12 -11.87
C LYS A 253 -29.76 -17.15 -10.60
N VAL A 254 -29.11 -16.04 -10.22
CA VAL A 254 -28.31 -15.96 -9.01
C VAL A 254 -29.22 -15.85 -7.79
N ASP A 255 -28.99 -16.71 -6.81
CA ASP A 255 -29.64 -16.67 -5.50
C ASP A 255 -28.86 -15.80 -4.52
N ASN A 256 -27.54 -16.02 -4.44
CA ASN A 256 -26.65 -15.30 -3.55
C ASN A 256 -25.26 -15.12 -4.18
N ILE A 257 -24.60 -14.02 -3.80
CA ILE A 257 -23.20 -13.77 -4.14
C ILE A 257 -22.50 -13.22 -2.89
N GLU A 258 -21.43 -13.88 -2.46
CA GLU A 258 -20.77 -13.65 -1.19
C GLU A 258 -19.26 -13.46 -1.38
N LEU A 259 -18.70 -12.41 -0.78
CA LEU A 259 -17.26 -12.20 -0.75
C LEU A 259 -16.60 -13.30 0.11
N VAL A 260 -15.70 -14.04 -0.50
CA VAL A 260 -14.97 -15.15 0.16
C VAL A 260 -13.59 -14.68 0.59
N ASP A 261 -12.88 -13.99 -0.31
CA ASP A 261 -11.50 -13.60 -0.07
C ASP A 261 -11.12 -12.40 -0.94
N TYR A 262 -9.97 -11.82 -0.68
CA TYR A 262 -9.39 -10.74 -1.47
C TYR A 262 -7.87 -10.85 -1.54
N ALA A 263 -7.28 -10.19 -2.54
CA ALA A 263 -5.84 -10.07 -2.67
C ALA A 263 -5.46 -8.67 -3.12
N VAL A 264 -4.29 -8.22 -2.71
CA VAL A 264 -3.70 -6.96 -3.19
C VAL A 264 -2.49 -7.27 -4.05
N ALA A 265 -2.50 -6.78 -5.28
CA ALA A 265 -1.47 -7.01 -6.28
C ALA A 265 -0.68 -5.75 -6.59
N ASN A 266 0.46 -5.93 -7.24
CA ASN A 266 1.37 -4.86 -7.67
C ASN A 266 1.89 -4.03 -6.50
N LEU A 267 2.45 -4.72 -5.52
CA LEU A 267 3.04 -4.10 -4.34
C LEU A 267 4.48 -3.69 -4.64
N ALA A 268 4.78 -2.41 -4.51
CA ALA A 268 6.14 -1.90 -4.64
C ALA A 268 7.02 -2.47 -3.52
N ASN A 269 8.24 -2.89 -3.87
CA ASN A 269 9.20 -3.49 -2.93
C ASN A 269 10.12 -2.48 -2.26
N GLN A 270 10.03 -1.20 -2.63
CA GLN A 270 10.87 -0.13 -2.07
C GLN A 270 10.17 1.23 -2.14
N SER A 271 10.64 2.16 -1.33
CA SER A 271 10.19 3.55 -1.29
C SER A 271 11.34 4.47 -0.88
N TYR A 272 11.23 5.76 -1.13
CA TYR A 272 12.16 6.74 -0.56
C TYR A 272 11.89 6.95 0.93
N VAL A 273 12.94 7.25 1.68
CA VAL A 273 12.80 7.58 3.12
C VAL A 273 11.91 8.81 3.31
N MET A 274 12.17 9.88 2.60
CA MET A 274 11.29 11.04 2.50
C MET A 274 10.54 10.99 1.16
N GLN A 275 9.24 11.26 1.17
CA GLN A 275 8.45 11.31 -0.05
C GLN A 275 9.08 12.30 -1.05
N THR A 276 9.29 11.85 -2.27
CA THR A 276 9.98 12.62 -3.30
C THR A 276 9.04 12.90 -4.47
N TRP A 277 9.06 14.14 -4.97
CA TRP A 277 8.23 14.60 -6.06
C TRP A 277 9.08 15.12 -7.21
N ASN A 278 8.64 14.90 -8.43
CA ASN A 278 9.23 15.46 -9.62
C ASN A 278 8.10 16.04 -10.51
N ASN A 279 8.14 17.34 -10.76
CA ASN A 279 7.10 18.04 -11.54
C ASN A 279 5.67 17.73 -11.05
N ASN A 280 5.42 17.79 -9.76
CA ASN A 280 4.15 17.46 -9.11
C ASN A 280 3.69 16.00 -9.28
N GLN A 281 4.59 15.12 -9.69
CA GLN A 281 4.36 13.67 -9.71
C GLN A 281 5.18 12.99 -8.63
N LEU A 282 4.58 12.05 -7.94
CA LEU A 282 5.29 11.23 -6.96
C LEU A 282 6.37 10.42 -7.66
N SER A 283 7.60 10.51 -7.16
CA SER A 283 8.74 9.74 -7.65
C SER A 283 8.92 8.48 -6.84
N LEU A 284 9.12 7.36 -7.52
CA LEU A 284 9.55 6.11 -6.92
C LEU A 284 11.06 5.91 -7.12
N PRO A 285 11.72 5.12 -6.27
CA PRO A 285 13.10 4.74 -6.49
C PRO A 285 13.29 4.07 -7.86
N ALA A 286 14.42 4.34 -8.50
CA ALA A 286 14.77 3.64 -9.73
C ALA A 286 14.82 2.13 -9.49
N ASN A 287 14.38 1.34 -10.48
CA ASN A 287 14.31 -0.12 -10.39
C ASN A 287 13.37 -0.65 -9.30
N THR A 288 12.30 0.08 -8.97
CA THR A 288 11.24 -0.46 -8.13
C THR A 288 10.65 -1.70 -8.79
N GLU A 289 10.70 -2.80 -8.06
CA GLU A 289 10.07 -4.05 -8.46
C GLU A 289 8.71 -4.21 -7.78
N TYR A 290 7.87 -5.01 -8.40
CA TYR A 290 6.52 -5.25 -7.87
C TYR A 290 6.35 -6.72 -7.53
N THR A 291 5.86 -6.99 -6.32
CA THR A 291 5.47 -8.34 -5.89
C THR A 291 3.99 -8.56 -6.13
N GLN A 292 3.58 -9.81 -6.23
CA GLN A 292 2.19 -10.18 -6.54
C GLN A 292 1.67 -9.45 -7.80
N LYS A 293 2.47 -9.50 -8.89
CA LYS A 293 2.10 -8.82 -10.14
C LYS A 293 0.74 -9.27 -10.65
N GLY A 294 -0.11 -8.32 -10.99
CA GLY A 294 -1.44 -8.58 -11.52
C GLY A 294 -1.42 -9.48 -12.76
N THR A 295 -0.37 -9.38 -13.60
CA THR A 295 -0.16 -10.24 -14.77
C THR A 295 0.13 -11.70 -14.43
N GLU A 296 0.51 -12.00 -13.19
CA GLU A 296 0.80 -13.35 -12.70
C GLU A 296 -0.44 -14.03 -12.10
N PHE A 297 -1.52 -13.27 -11.90
CA PHE A 297 -2.81 -13.79 -11.46
C PHE A 297 -3.46 -14.54 -12.62
N GLY A 298 -3.21 -15.82 -12.71
CA GLY A 298 -3.82 -16.72 -13.68
C GLY A 298 -4.35 -17.97 -13.00
N ASP A 299 -5.03 -18.81 -13.76
CA ASP A 299 -5.64 -20.05 -13.28
C ASP A 299 -4.69 -20.85 -12.37
N LYS A 300 -3.43 -21.02 -12.80
CA LYS A 300 -2.45 -21.85 -12.09
C LYS A 300 -2.06 -21.32 -10.71
N TYR A 301 -2.06 -20.01 -10.49
CA TYR A 301 -1.71 -19.43 -9.20
C TYR A 301 -2.89 -19.46 -8.25
N PHE A 302 -4.04 -19.14 -8.77
CA PHE A 302 -5.24 -18.99 -8.00
C PHE A 302 -5.75 -20.34 -7.46
N TYR A 303 -5.88 -21.32 -8.35
CA TYR A 303 -6.41 -22.64 -7.97
C TYR A 303 -5.44 -23.50 -7.15
N LYS A 304 -4.16 -23.16 -7.14
CA LYS A 304 -3.15 -23.99 -6.51
C LYS A 304 -2.96 -23.74 -5.04
N ASP A 305 -2.98 -22.49 -4.61
CA ASP A 305 -2.54 -22.14 -3.29
C ASP A 305 -3.32 -20.98 -2.63
N ASN A 306 -4.23 -20.32 -3.30
CA ASN A 306 -4.86 -19.04 -2.89
C ASN A 306 -3.83 -18.01 -2.38
N LYS A 307 -2.62 -18.05 -2.96
CA LYS A 307 -1.46 -17.32 -2.44
C LYS A 307 -1.60 -15.82 -2.48
N PHE A 308 -2.46 -15.35 -3.34
CA PHE A 308 -2.66 -13.94 -3.58
C PHE A 308 -3.77 -13.35 -2.71
N PHE A 309 -4.59 -14.19 -2.08
CA PHE A 309 -5.62 -13.71 -1.19
C PHE A 309 -5.13 -13.69 0.26
N ASN A 310 -5.56 -12.69 0.98
CA ASN A 310 -5.09 -12.41 2.31
C ASN A 310 -6.25 -11.93 3.18
N ASN A 311 -6.62 -12.71 4.17
CA ASN A 311 -7.71 -12.41 5.11
C ASN A 311 -7.27 -11.49 6.26
N GLU A 312 -6.10 -10.88 6.16
CA GLU A 312 -5.66 -9.93 7.17
C GLU A 312 -6.56 -8.68 7.14
N PRO A 313 -7.01 -8.20 8.30
CA PRO A 313 -7.92 -7.06 8.37
C PRO A 313 -7.31 -5.76 7.87
N VAL A 314 -5.99 -5.66 7.90
CA VAL A 314 -5.22 -4.48 7.50
C VAL A 314 -3.95 -4.91 6.78
N ASN A 315 -3.64 -4.28 5.65
CA ASN A 315 -2.42 -4.49 4.89
C ASN A 315 -1.66 -3.18 4.73
N TYR A 316 -0.38 -3.17 5.09
CA TYR A 316 0.49 -2.01 4.89
C TYR A 316 1.31 -2.18 3.62
N VAL A 317 1.32 -1.14 2.79
CA VAL A 317 1.97 -1.15 1.48
C VAL A 317 2.82 0.12 1.30
N PHE A 318 3.81 0.08 0.43
CA PHE A 318 4.50 1.29 0.01
C PHE A 318 3.67 2.07 -1.01
N GLU A 319 4.03 3.32 -1.18
CA GLU A 319 3.46 4.18 -2.21
C GLU A 319 3.75 3.62 -3.62
N ASN A 320 2.80 3.84 -4.52
CA ASN A 320 2.87 3.37 -5.89
C ASN A 320 2.17 4.34 -6.84
N ASN A 321 2.89 4.83 -7.86
CA ASN A 321 2.34 5.66 -8.93
C ASN A 321 2.55 5.06 -10.33
N SER A 322 2.85 3.78 -10.40
CA SER A 322 3.05 3.09 -11.66
C SER A 322 1.73 2.98 -12.43
N THR A 323 1.75 3.41 -13.69
CA THR A 323 0.64 3.20 -14.63
C THR A 323 0.60 1.77 -15.16
N ASP A 324 1.77 1.12 -15.26
CA ASP A 324 1.89 -0.24 -15.79
C ASP A 324 1.60 -1.31 -14.73
N ASN A 325 1.91 -1.00 -13.47
CA ASN A 325 1.71 -1.88 -12.33
C ASN A 325 0.94 -1.16 -11.20
N PRO A 326 -0.27 -0.66 -11.46
CA PRO A 326 -1.07 0.01 -10.43
C PRO A 326 -1.46 -0.98 -9.34
N THR A 327 -1.41 -0.54 -8.09
CA THR A 327 -1.88 -1.37 -6.98
C THR A 327 -3.34 -1.71 -7.18
N THR A 328 -3.64 -3.00 -7.21
CA THR A 328 -4.95 -3.53 -7.60
C THR A 328 -5.46 -4.50 -6.55
N MET A 329 -6.71 -4.35 -6.16
CA MET A 329 -7.39 -5.34 -5.32
C MET A 329 -8.21 -6.29 -6.18
N TYR A 330 -8.06 -7.57 -5.90
CA TYR A 330 -8.87 -8.64 -6.48
C TYR A 330 -9.82 -9.15 -5.40
N PHE A 331 -11.05 -9.39 -5.79
CA PHE A 331 -12.10 -9.92 -4.93
C PHE A 331 -12.51 -11.29 -5.44
N GLU A 332 -12.49 -12.29 -4.58
CA GLU A 332 -13.09 -13.60 -4.84
C GLU A 332 -14.47 -13.65 -4.23
N TYR A 333 -15.45 -13.92 -5.06
CA TYR A 333 -16.83 -14.16 -4.64
C TYR A 333 -17.25 -15.59 -4.93
N LYS A 334 -18.16 -16.10 -4.12
CA LYS A 334 -18.87 -17.33 -4.36
C LYS A 334 -20.30 -17.02 -4.78
N VAL A 335 -20.70 -17.55 -5.93
CA VAL A 335 -22.05 -17.46 -6.48
C VAL A 335 -22.80 -18.75 -6.15
N THR A 336 -24.03 -18.61 -5.68
CA THR A 336 -24.99 -19.69 -5.56
C THR A 336 -26.13 -19.42 -6.53
N LEU A 337 -26.48 -20.40 -7.36
CA LEU A 337 -27.59 -20.30 -8.31
C LEU A 337 -28.84 -20.93 -7.73
N LYS A 338 -30.01 -20.46 -8.16
CA LYS A 338 -31.32 -20.97 -7.74
C LYS A 338 -31.56 -22.42 -8.22
N ASP A 339 -31.09 -22.76 -9.43
CA ASP A 339 -31.33 -24.06 -10.06
C ASP A 339 -30.19 -25.08 -9.87
N MET A 340 -29.59 -25.10 -8.66
CA MET A 340 -28.54 -26.07 -8.36
C MET A 340 -29.00 -27.52 -8.30
N ALA A 341 -30.29 -27.77 -8.17
CA ALA A 341 -30.84 -29.12 -8.19
C ALA A 341 -30.64 -29.83 -9.55
N ASN A 342 -30.52 -29.07 -10.64
CA ASN A 342 -30.31 -29.58 -12.00
C ASN A 342 -28.87 -29.39 -12.49
N ALA A 343 -27.95 -29.00 -11.61
CA ALA A 343 -26.54 -28.73 -11.96
C ALA A 343 -25.77 -30.03 -12.27
N ASP A 344 -24.77 -29.93 -13.15
CA ASP A 344 -23.82 -31.02 -13.40
C ASP A 344 -22.97 -31.34 -12.20
N PHE A 345 -22.66 -30.33 -11.35
CA PHE A 345 -21.83 -30.44 -10.16
C PHE A 345 -22.64 -30.10 -8.90
N LYS A 346 -23.45 -31.06 -8.45
CA LYS A 346 -24.29 -30.91 -7.23
C LYS A 346 -23.49 -31.12 -5.95
N GLU A 347 -22.52 -32.03 -6.01
CA GLU A 347 -21.80 -32.55 -4.84
C GLU A 347 -20.30 -32.65 -5.11
N GLY A 348 -19.51 -32.87 -4.06
CA GLY A 348 -18.06 -33.08 -4.13
C GLY A 348 -17.25 -31.78 -4.17
N ALA A 349 -15.98 -31.90 -4.48
CA ALA A 349 -15.02 -30.80 -4.42
C ALA A 349 -15.32 -29.65 -5.41
N ASN A 350 -16.01 -29.94 -6.50
CA ASN A 350 -16.38 -28.97 -7.52
C ASN A 350 -17.88 -28.58 -7.45
N ALA A 351 -18.56 -28.88 -6.33
CA ALA A 351 -19.94 -28.51 -6.14
C ALA A 351 -20.17 -27.00 -6.33
N GLY A 352 -21.24 -26.63 -7.00
CA GLY A 352 -21.53 -25.24 -7.31
C GLY A 352 -20.94 -24.74 -8.63
N THR A 353 -20.16 -25.55 -9.35
CA THR A 353 -19.69 -25.18 -10.70
C THR A 353 -20.85 -24.94 -11.63
N PHE A 354 -20.77 -23.84 -12.36
CA PHE A 354 -21.75 -23.43 -13.37
C PHE A 354 -21.04 -22.85 -14.60
N TYR A 355 -21.81 -22.52 -15.61
CA TYR A 355 -21.33 -22.07 -16.90
C TYR A 355 -21.90 -20.71 -17.30
N ARG A 356 -21.18 -19.96 -18.12
CA ARG A 356 -21.74 -18.87 -18.90
C ARG A 356 -21.37 -19.07 -20.36
N TYR A 357 -22.37 -19.01 -21.21
CA TYR A 357 -22.23 -19.14 -22.65
C TYR A 357 -23.11 -18.09 -23.33
N ASN A 358 -22.55 -17.31 -24.26
CA ASN A 358 -23.25 -16.20 -24.89
C ASN A 358 -23.99 -15.30 -23.89
N ASN A 359 -23.30 -14.94 -22.78
CA ASN A 359 -23.83 -14.09 -21.69
C ASN A 359 -25.02 -14.69 -20.90
N VAL A 360 -25.37 -15.94 -21.11
CA VAL A 360 -26.41 -16.66 -20.37
C VAL A 360 -25.81 -17.65 -19.41
N ILE A 361 -26.28 -17.67 -18.18
CA ILE A 361 -25.84 -18.56 -17.11
C ILE A 361 -26.59 -19.91 -17.19
N TYR A 362 -25.83 -21.01 -17.04
CA TYR A 362 -26.32 -22.37 -17.08
C TYR A 362 -25.75 -23.20 -15.93
N THR A 363 -26.57 -24.13 -15.41
CA THR A 363 -26.13 -25.08 -14.39
C THR A 363 -25.69 -26.42 -14.98
N SER A 364 -26.09 -26.74 -16.23
CA SER A 364 -25.74 -27.99 -16.87
C SER A 364 -25.53 -27.86 -18.38
N PHE A 365 -24.73 -28.78 -18.96
CA PHE A 365 -24.60 -28.91 -20.42
C PHE A 365 -25.89 -29.31 -21.13
N ASP A 366 -26.77 -30.05 -20.45
CA ASP A 366 -28.09 -30.40 -21.02
C ASP A 366 -28.89 -29.13 -21.34
N GLN A 367 -28.86 -28.12 -20.49
CA GLN A 367 -29.54 -26.85 -20.74
C GLN A 367 -28.92 -26.12 -21.94
N ILE A 368 -27.58 -26.03 -22.01
CA ILE A 368 -26.89 -25.35 -23.11
C ILE A 368 -27.22 -26.06 -24.44
N ILE A 369 -27.05 -27.38 -24.51
CA ILE A 369 -27.28 -28.15 -25.74
C ILE A 369 -28.76 -28.06 -26.18
N LYS A 370 -29.71 -28.03 -25.25
CA LYS A 370 -31.12 -27.83 -25.54
C LYS A 370 -31.38 -26.48 -26.20
N ASP A 371 -30.77 -25.42 -25.71
CA ASP A 371 -30.94 -24.06 -26.24
C ASP A 371 -30.31 -23.89 -27.63
N TYR A 372 -29.21 -24.60 -27.89
CA TYR A 372 -28.47 -24.57 -29.16
C TYR A 372 -28.70 -25.81 -30.06
N LYS A 373 -29.76 -26.56 -29.84
CA LYS A 373 -30.07 -27.80 -30.56
C LYS A 373 -30.13 -27.64 -32.08
N ASP A 374 -30.51 -26.47 -32.56
CA ASP A 374 -30.68 -26.17 -33.99
C ASP A 374 -29.37 -25.65 -34.63
N VAL A 375 -28.27 -25.55 -33.85
CA VAL A 375 -26.94 -25.15 -34.34
C VAL A 375 -26.20 -26.41 -34.79
N PRO A 376 -25.88 -26.58 -36.08
CA PRO A 376 -25.16 -27.75 -36.57
C PRO A 376 -23.78 -27.89 -35.92
N ASN A 377 -23.43 -29.12 -35.53
CA ASN A 377 -22.13 -29.43 -34.90
C ASN A 377 -21.82 -28.62 -33.64
N PHE A 378 -22.85 -28.14 -32.93
CA PHE A 378 -22.66 -27.47 -31.67
C PHE A 378 -21.82 -28.35 -30.73
N PHE A 379 -20.80 -27.80 -30.11
CA PHE A 379 -19.72 -28.48 -29.37
C PHE A 379 -19.10 -29.68 -30.14
N GLY A 380 -19.00 -29.59 -31.48
CA GLY A 380 -18.48 -30.67 -32.31
C GLY A 380 -19.44 -31.89 -32.39
N GLY A 381 -20.72 -31.69 -32.15
CA GLY A 381 -21.73 -32.75 -32.14
C GLY A 381 -21.71 -33.62 -30.87
N LYS A 382 -21.02 -33.20 -29.83
CA LYS A 382 -20.96 -33.91 -28.53
C LYS A 382 -22.26 -33.74 -27.75
N ASP A 383 -22.66 -34.79 -27.06
CA ASP A 383 -23.75 -34.73 -26.09
C ASP A 383 -23.31 -34.18 -24.72
N ALA A 384 -24.25 -33.84 -23.87
CA ALA A 384 -24.03 -33.28 -22.56
C ALA A 384 -23.15 -34.20 -21.65
N LYS A 385 -23.37 -35.51 -21.75
CA LYS A 385 -22.63 -36.49 -20.97
C LYS A 385 -21.15 -36.51 -21.37
N THR A 386 -20.86 -36.44 -22.67
CA THR A 386 -19.50 -36.36 -23.18
C THR A 386 -18.83 -35.06 -22.74
N MET A 387 -19.50 -33.94 -22.88
CA MET A 387 -19.01 -32.63 -22.42
C MET A 387 -18.69 -32.64 -20.91
N LYS A 388 -19.61 -33.19 -20.11
CA LYS A 388 -19.38 -33.34 -18.66
C LYS A 388 -18.17 -34.20 -18.34
N THR A 389 -18.02 -35.33 -19.05
CA THR A 389 -16.86 -36.24 -18.84
C THR A 389 -15.54 -35.55 -19.21
N GLU A 390 -15.49 -34.76 -20.27
CA GLU A 390 -14.30 -34.01 -20.67
C GLU A 390 -13.97 -32.93 -19.61
N LEU A 391 -14.99 -32.24 -19.11
CA LEU A 391 -14.76 -31.27 -18.04
C LEU A 391 -14.34 -31.93 -16.74
N ASP A 392 -14.88 -33.09 -16.35
CA ASP A 392 -14.45 -33.84 -15.16
C ASP A 392 -12.95 -34.18 -15.22
N ASN A 393 -12.43 -34.49 -16.42
CA ASN A 393 -11.01 -34.78 -16.64
C ASN A 393 -10.13 -33.51 -16.62
N ALA A 394 -10.72 -32.35 -16.86
CA ALA A 394 -10.03 -31.07 -16.96
C ALA A 394 -10.11 -30.23 -15.67
N ILE A 395 -11.22 -30.30 -14.95
CA ILE A 395 -11.58 -29.31 -13.92
C ILE A 395 -10.58 -29.19 -12.77
N ASN A 396 -9.81 -30.23 -12.48
CA ASN A 396 -8.79 -30.23 -11.42
C ASN A 396 -7.36 -30.00 -11.94
N ASP A 397 -7.21 -29.66 -13.22
CA ASP A 397 -5.96 -29.33 -13.87
C ASP A 397 -6.11 -27.98 -14.58
N ASP A 398 -5.41 -26.97 -14.10
CA ASP A 398 -5.59 -25.60 -14.57
C ASP A 398 -5.29 -25.44 -16.07
N THR A 399 -4.31 -26.20 -16.59
CA THR A 399 -3.95 -26.15 -18.01
C THR A 399 -5.06 -26.75 -18.86
N LYS A 400 -5.53 -27.94 -18.49
CA LYS A 400 -6.62 -28.61 -19.20
C LYS A 400 -7.94 -27.85 -19.11
N LEU A 401 -8.23 -27.25 -17.95
CA LEU A 401 -9.41 -26.42 -17.79
C LEU A 401 -9.35 -25.18 -18.67
N SER A 402 -8.18 -24.54 -18.76
CA SER A 402 -7.95 -23.42 -19.67
C SER A 402 -8.12 -23.82 -21.13
N GLU A 403 -7.60 -24.98 -21.51
CA GLU A 403 -7.79 -25.54 -22.87
C GLU A 403 -9.25 -25.86 -23.16
N PHE A 404 -9.96 -26.47 -22.22
CA PHE A 404 -11.40 -26.75 -22.32
C PHE A 404 -12.21 -25.46 -22.58
N ARG A 405 -11.97 -24.43 -21.76
CA ARG A 405 -12.63 -23.13 -21.91
C ARG A 405 -12.40 -22.51 -23.28
N LYS A 406 -11.16 -22.53 -23.76
CA LYS A 406 -10.80 -22.02 -25.09
C LYS A 406 -11.41 -22.82 -26.23
N THR A 407 -11.36 -24.16 -26.13
CA THR A 407 -11.84 -25.05 -27.18
C THR A 407 -13.33 -24.88 -27.44
N TYR A 408 -14.11 -24.69 -26.38
CA TYR A 408 -15.57 -24.62 -26.47
C TYR A 408 -16.11 -23.19 -26.37
N ASN A 409 -15.23 -22.21 -26.19
CA ASN A 409 -15.62 -20.81 -25.95
C ASN A 409 -16.67 -20.69 -24.83
N ILE A 410 -16.47 -21.41 -23.74
CA ILE A 410 -17.37 -21.45 -22.60
C ILE A 410 -16.66 -21.00 -21.35
N GLU A 411 -17.30 -20.20 -20.55
CA GLU A 411 -16.78 -19.84 -19.23
C GLU A 411 -17.24 -20.90 -18.21
N VAL A 412 -16.30 -21.37 -17.40
CA VAL A 412 -16.55 -22.36 -16.35
C VAL A 412 -16.16 -21.74 -15.00
N PHE A 413 -17.16 -21.52 -14.17
CA PHE A 413 -17.01 -20.95 -12.83
C PHE A 413 -16.87 -22.10 -11.82
N LYS A 414 -15.64 -22.56 -11.67
CA LYS A 414 -15.31 -23.71 -10.82
C LYS A 414 -15.69 -23.47 -9.36
N GLY A 415 -16.51 -24.35 -8.80
CA GLY A 415 -17.00 -24.27 -7.43
C GLY A 415 -17.83 -23.02 -7.13
N GLY A 416 -18.41 -22.38 -8.17
CA GLY A 416 -19.16 -21.14 -8.05
C GLY A 416 -18.31 -19.89 -7.86
N LYS A 417 -17.00 -19.97 -8.03
CA LYS A 417 -16.09 -18.83 -7.81
C LYS A 417 -16.13 -17.87 -8.98
N THR A 418 -16.17 -16.58 -8.65
CA THR A 418 -16.09 -15.47 -9.61
C THR A 418 -15.21 -14.38 -9.05
N TYR A 419 -14.61 -13.60 -9.93
CA TYR A 419 -13.57 -12.64 -9.57
C TYR A 419 -13.87 -11.27 -10.15
N TYR A 420 -13.52 -10.26 -9.35
CA TYR A 420 -13.53 -8.86 -9.75
C TYR A 420 -12.19 -8.23 -9.43
N LYS A 421 -11.78 -7.25 -10.21
CA LYS A 421 -10.57 -6.47 -9.97
C LYS A 421 -10.91 -4.98 -9.88
N HIS A 422 -10.21 -4.28 -9.01
CA HIS A 422 -10.33 -2.84 -8.88
C HIS A 422 -8.94 -2.21 -8.67
N VAL A 423 -8.56 -1.27 -9.53
CA VAL A 423 -7.36 -0.48 -9.35
C VAL A 423 -7.61 0.54 -8.26
N ILE A 424 -6.82 0.46 -7.18
CA ILE A 424 -6.93 1.41 -6.08
C ILE A 424 -6.33 2.73 -6.55
N LYS A 425 -7.11 3.80 -6.48
CA LYS A 425 -6.71 5.14 -6.90
C LYS A 425 -6.93 6.13 -5.76
N ASP A 426 -5.95 7.02 -5.59
CA ASP A 426 -6.16 8.22 -4.80
C ASP A 426 -6.82 9.27 -5.70
N ASN A 427 -8.02 9.68 -5.38
CA ASN A 427 -8.78 10.61 -6.20
C ASN A 427 -8.26 12.05 -6.12
N HIS A 428 -7.39 12.34 -5.17
CA HIS A 428 -6.82 13.68 -4.97
C HIS A 428 -5.50 13.89 -5.70
N ILE A 429 -4.78 12.79 -6.03
CA ILE A 429 -3.48 12.86 -6.70
C ILE A 429 -3.39 11.78 -7.79
N ASN A 430 -4.09 11.99 -8.90
CA ASN A 430 -3.93 11.24 -10.15
C ASN A 430 -3.66 9.72 -10.03
N GLY A 431 -4.48 9.03 -9.23
CA GLY A 431 -4.56 7.58 -9.31
C GLY A 431 -3.40 6.80 -8.72
N ILE A 432 -2.85 7.23 -7.61
CA ILE A 432 -1.70 6.60 -6.96
C ILE A 432 -2.00 6.18 -5.53
N ILE A 433 -1.21 5.23 -5.00
CA ILE A 433 -1.15 4.96 -3.57
C ILE A 433 -0.13 5.91 -2.95
N GLN A 434 -0.56 6.64 -1.94
CA GLN A 434 0.31 7.53 -1.16
C GLN A 434 0.54 6.99 0.23
N ARG A 435 1.77 7.18 0.73
CA ARG A 435 2.09 6.91 2.13
C ARG A 435 1.20 7.73 3.07
N ASN A 436 1.11 7.33 4.29
CA ASN A 436 0.33 8.01 5.33
C ASN A 436 -1.15 8.19 4.95
N SER A 437 -1.72 7.25 4.18
CA SER A 437 -3.11 7.23 3.75
C SER A 437 -3.76 5.88 4.05
N ILE A 438 -5.05 5.89 4.34
CA ILE A 438 -5.86 4.68 4.53
C ILE A 438 -6.79 4.55 3.33
N TYR A 439 -6.74 3.39 2.67
CA TYR A 439 -7.61 3.03 1.56
C TYR A 439 -8.62 2.00 2.04
N ARG A 440 -9.88 2.37 1.99
CA ARG A 440 -11.00 1.48 2.36
C ARG A 440 -11.89 1.28 1.15
N LEU A 441 -12.01 0.04 0.72
CA LEU A 441 -12.82 -0.33 -0.42
C LEU A 441 -14.17 -0.84 0.07
N ASN A 442 -15.25 -0.15 -0.30
CA ASN A 442 -16.61 -0.56 -0.01
C ASN A 442 -17.25 -1.05 -1.31
N ILE A 443 -17.70 -2.30 -1.32
CA ILE A 443 -18.41 -2.87 -2.44
C ILE A 443 -19.88 -2.49 -2.29
N ASN A 444 -20.35 -1.57 -3.11
CA ASN A 444 -21.69 -1.04 -3.03
C ASN A 444 -22.68 -1.91 -3.79
N ASN A 445 -22.33 -2.31 -5.00
CA ASN A 445 -23.20 -3.02 -5.89
C ASN A 445 -22.46 -4.06 -6.74
N ILE A 446 -23.11 -5.15 -7.04
CA ILE A 446 -22.70 -6.14 -8.02
C ILE A 446 -23.82 -6.26 -9.05
N PHE A 447 -23.47 -6.03 -10.31
CA PHE A 447 -24.46 -6.03 -11.39
C PHE A 447 -24.49 -7.33 -12.18
N ASN A 448 -23.41 -8.09 -12.20
CA ASN A 448 -23.30 -9.33 -12.93
C ASN A 448 -22.24 -10.25 -12.28
N VAL A 449 -22.24 -11.50 -12.67
CA VAL A 449 -21.16 -12.44 -12.34
C VAL A 449 -19.87 -11.96 -13.02
N GLY A 450 -18.78 -11.88 -12.27
CA GLY A 450 -17.48 -11.40 -12.73
C GLY A 450 -16.74 -12.39 -13.64
N ALA A 451 -15.40 -12.34 -13.62
CA ALA A 451 -14.55 -13.24 -14.38
C ALA A 451 -14.49 -14.64 -13.78
N GLN A 452 -14.28 -15.65 -14.61
CA GLN A 452 -14.08 -17.04 -14.18
C GLN A 452 -12.70 -17.31 -13.57
N VAL A 453 -11.76 -16.39 -13.76
CA VAL A 453 -10.41 -16.42 -13.23
C VAL A 453 -9.99 -15.03 -12.77
N PRO A 454 -9.05 -14.91 -11.81
CA PRO A 454 -8.71 -13.64 -11.19
C PRO A 454 -8.26 -12.54 -12.14
N ASN A 455 -7.46 -12.87 -13.13
CA ASN A 455 -6.97 -11.94 -14.14
C ASN A 455 -7.52 -12.24 -15.54
N GLY A 456 -8.66 -12.91 -15.58
CA GLY A 456 -9.34 -13.22 -16.84
C GLY A 456 -9.93 -11.94 -17.43
N GLU A 457 -9.68 -11.73 -18.73
CA GLU A 457 -10.58 -10.94 -19.54
C GLU A 457 -11.75 -11.86 -19.95
N PRO A 458 -12.97 -11.37 -19.97
CA PRO A 458 -14.08 -12.15 -20.48
C PRO A 458 -13.84 -12.48 -21.94
N THR A 459 -14.29 -13.66 -22.33
CA THR A 459 -14.22 -14.08 -23.74
C THR A 459 -15.13 -13.26 -24.65
N GLU A 460 -16.10 -12.56 -24.08
CA GLU A 460 -17.03 -11.68 -24.79
C GLU A 460 -17.28 -10.40 -23.98
N ASN A 461 -16.61 -9.31 -24.37
CA ASN A 461 -16.88 -7.91 -23.97
C ASN A 461 -17.26 -7.60 -22.50
N ASP A 462 -16.58 -6.64 -21.94
CA ASP A 462 -16.74 -5.77 -20.75
C ASP A 462 -18.05 -5.79 -19.91
N TYR A 463 -18.59 -6.96 -19.57
CA TYR A 463 -19.87 -7.07 -18.87
C TYR A 463 -19.77 -7.32 -17.35
N TYR A 464 -18.63 -6.94 -16.75
CA TYR A 464 -18.44 -7.12 -15.31
C TYR A 464 -18.42 -5.80 -14.60
N TYR A 465 -19.51 -5.49 -13.96
CA TYR A 465 -19.55 -4.31 -13.17
C TYR A 465 -19.75 -4.66 -11.71
N ILE A 466 -18.71 -4.38 -10.94
CA ILE A 466 -18.79 -4.20 -9.51
C ILE A 466 -18.66 -2.70 -9.24
N ASN A 467 -19.57 -2.14 -8.48
CA ASN A 467 -19.46 -0.78 -8.02
C ASN A 467 -18.69 -0.80 -6.69
N VAL A 468 -17.48 -0.26 -6.71
CA VAL A 468 -16.62 -0.15 -5.54
C VAL A 468 -16.40 1.32 -5.24
N THR A 469 -16.80 1.75 -4.06
CA THR A 469 -16.38 3.04 -3.53
C THR A 469 -15.04 2.86 -2.83
N VAL A 470 -14.02 3.55 -3.31
CA VAL A 470 -12.74 3.66 -2.61
C VAL A 470 -12.81 4.89 -1.72
N THR A 471 -12.85 4.67 -0.43
CA THR A 471 -12.64 5.73 0.54
C THR A 471 -11.14 5.84 0.81
N VAL A 472 -10.54 6.92 0.36
CA VAL A 472 -9.16 7.26 0.74
C VAL A 472 -9.23 8.14 1.96
N ASN A 473 -8.86 7.58 3.08
CA ASN A 473 -8.56 8.37 4.26
C ASN A 473 -7.06 8.61 4.23
N PRO A 474 -6.59 9.81 3.99
CA PRO A 474 -5.26 10.12 4.48
C PRO A 474 -5.32 9.88 5.98
N TRP A 475 -4.59 9.03 6.57
CA TRP A 475 -4.72 9.20 7.96
C TRP A 475 -5.21 10.65 8.22
N VAL A 476 -5.85 11.16 7.14
CA VAL A 476 -6.68 12.33 6.87
C VAL A 476 -7.60 11.96 5.70
N LEU A 477 -8.89 12.07 5.82
CA LEU A 477 -9.94 11.48 4.95
C LEU A 477 -10.10 12.11 3.57
N ASN A 478 -10.43 11.25 2.59
CA ASN A 478 -11.05 11.62 1.31
C ASN A 478 -12.05 10.54 0.86
N THR A 479 -13.29 10.93 0.69
CA THR A 479 -14.36 10.07 0.15
C THR A 479 -14.71 10.50 -1.27
N GLU A 480 -14.71 9.57 -2.19
CA GLU A 480 -15.38 9.72 -3.49
C GLU A 480 -16.15 8.45 -3.86
N ASP A 481 -17.37 8.65 -4.33
CA ASP A 481 -18.19 7.60 -4.93
C ASP A 481 -17.77 7.43 -6.39
N VAL A 482 -17.24 6.27 -6.74
CA VAL A 482 -16.85 5.96 -8.12
C VAL A 482 -17.79 4.92 -8.68
N ASP A 483 -18.52 5.32 -9.72
CA ASP A 483 -19.21 4.39 -10.60
C ASP A 483 -18.19 3.85 -11.62
N LEU A 484 -17.86 2.57 -11.50
CA LEU A 484 -17.01 1.90 -12.47
C LEU A 484 -17.84 1.52 -13.70
N GLN A 485 -17.44 2.06 -14.83
CA GLN A 485 -17.94 1.72 -16.15
C GLN A 485 -17.09 0.62 -16.76
#